data_e58e5d8d68970e7d1cea5bdf5ce0b8d9
#
_entry.id   e58e5d8d68970e7d1cea5bdf5ce0b8d9
#
_cell.length_a   1.000
_cell.length_b   1.000
_cell.length_c   1.000
_cell.angle_alpha   90.00
_cell.angle_beta   90.00
_cell.angle_gamma   90.00
#
_symmetry.space_group_name_H-M   'P 1'
#
loop_
_entity.id
_entity.type
_entity.pdbx_description
1 polymer ?
#
loop_
_entity_poly.entity_id
_entity_poly.type
_entity_poly.pdbx_seq_one_letter_code
_entity_poly.pdbx_strand_id
1 'polypeptide(L)'
;LKGKKSVGIIGEDKQTGIIRVAKAKGVVGSVTPVTNPVVTPMCNAMFALKGQNAIIVAPHPRAQKTNKYVIDLFRAELKKLGLPEDLVQTVEQCSMDATTALMHGVDVVVATGGGAMVKSAYSSGKPALGVGPGNVQVIVDRGVDLEEAIPKIISGRIFDNGIRRAVRIPAGGVFRQGYRHLQEERRVLC
;
A
#
# COMPACT_ATOMS: atom_id res chain seq x y z
N LEU A 1 -1.28 14.61 8.26
CA LEU A 1 -1.41 15.54 7.13
C LEU A 1 -1.69 16.99 7.58
N LYS A 2 -2.39 17.18 8.71
CA LYS A 2 -2.69 18.51 9.26
C LYS A 2 -1.39 19.30 9.52
N GLY A 3 -1.34 20.56 9.12
CA GLY A 3 -0.18 21.45 9.31
C GLY A 3 1.01 21.21 8.37
N LYS A 4 1.01 20.15 7.54
CA LYS A 4 2.08 19.94 6.56
C LYS A 4 1.85 20.77 5.29
N LYS A 5 2.86 21.51 4.87
CA LYS A 5 2.85 22.18 3.56
C LYS A 5 3.03 21.16 2.46
N SER A 6 2.08 21.07 1.55
CA SER A 6 2.07 20.09 0.46
C SER A 6 1.87 20.72 -0.92
N VAL A 7 1.54 22.01 -0.97
CA VAL A 7 1.29 22.77 -2.19
C VAL A 7 1.82 24.18 -2.05
N GLY A 8 2.20 24.82 -3.14
CA GLY A 8 2.80 26.14 -3.13
C GLY A 8 4.26 26.10 -2.65
N ILE A 9 4.74 27.14 -2.04
CA ILE A 9 6.11 27.21 -1.51
C ILE A 9 6.22 26.32 -0.28
N ILE A 10 6.95 25.20 -0.42
CA ILE A 10 7.17 24.19 0.63
C ILE A 10 8.51 24.35 1.35
N GLY A 11 9.41 25.13 0.79
CA GLY A 11 10.69 25.44 1.41
C GLY A 11 11.44 26.54 0.67
N GLU A 12 12.25 27.28 1.41
CA GLU A 12 13.13 28.31 0.91
C GLU A 12 14.49 28.16 1.58
N ASP A 13 15.55 28.13 0.79
CA ASP A 13 16.91 28.15 1.26
C ASP A 13 17.50 29.55 1.01
N LYS A 14 17.63 30.33 2.06
CA LYS A 14 18.14 31.71 1.99
C LYS A 14 19.63 31.81 1.62
N GLN A 15 20.41 30.75 1.84
CA GLN A 15 21.84 30.76 1.50
C GLN A 15 22.08 30.53 0.02
N THR A 16 21.30 29.63 -0.58
CA THR A 16 21.42 29.27 -2.02
C THR A 16 20.43 30.03 -2.90
N GLY A 17 19.43 30.71 -2.32
CA GLY A 17 18.35 31.40 -3.05
C GLY A 17 17.33 30.41 -3.67
N ILE A 18 17.38 29.11 -3.34
CA ILE A 18 16.52 28.09 -3.92
C ILE A 18 15.15 28.11 -3.24
N ILE A 19 14.09 28.27 -4.03
CA ILE A 19 12.70 28.16 -3.59
C ILE A 19 12.13 26.85 -4.13
N ARG A 20 11.61 25.99 -3.23
CA ARG A 20 10.95 24.73 -3.56
C ARG A 20 9.45 24.92 -3.63
N VAL A 21 8.86 24.68 -4.77
CA VAL A 21 7.43 24.83 -5.00
C VAL A 21 6.82 23.47 -5.34
N ALA A 22 5.84 23.02 -4.55
CA ALA A 22 5.07 21.84 -4.84
C ALA A 22 3.82 22.20 -5.66
N LYS A 23 3.55 21.40 -6.69
CA LYS A 23 2.38 21.54 -7.56
C LYS A 23 1.64 20.21 -7.66
N ALA A 24 0.33 20.27 -7.93
CA ALA A 24 -0.45 19.09 -8.28
C ALA A 24 0.13 18.39 -9.51
N LYS A 25 0.00 17.08 -9.55
CA LYS A 25 0.35 16.24 -10.72
C LYS A 25 -0.82 16.11 -11.69
N GLY A 26 -2.04 16.18 -11.19
CA GLY A 26 -3.27 15.98 -11.96
C GLY A 26 -4.12 14.85 -11.38
N VAL A 27 -4.26 13.75 -12.10
CA VAL A 27 -5.07 12.60 -11.70
C VAL A 27 -4.18 11.46 -11.21
N VAL A 28 -4.47 10.96 -10.02
CA VAL A 28 -3.80 9.80 -9.41
C VAL A 28 -4.64 8.55 -9.67
N GLY A 29 -4.07 7.53 -10.31
CA GLY A 29 -4.67 6.19 -10.41
C GLY A 29 -4.22 5.33 -9.23
N SER A 30 -5.13 4.91 -8.37
CA SER A 30 -4.82 4.13 -7.18
C SER A 30 -5.31 2.70 -7.30
N VAL A 31 -4.38 1.74 -7.42
CA VAL A 31 -4.72 0.30 -7.41
C VAL A 31 -4.61 -0.21 -5.98
N THR A 32 -5.71 -0.74 -5.45
CA THR A 32 -5.82 -1.09 -4.04
C THR A 32 -6.00 -2.60 -3.79
N PRO A 33 -5.41 -3.15 -2.71
CA PRO A 33 -5.43 -4.57 -2.43
C PRO A 33 -6.74 -5.03 -1.78
N VAL A 34 -7.00 -6.34 -1.81
CA VAL A 34 -8.11 -6.94 -1.07
C VAL A 34 -7.88 -6.96 0.45
N THR A 35 -6.62 -6.98 0.88
CA THR A 35 -6.26 -7.12 2.30
C THR A 35 -6.57 -5.89 3.14
N ASN A 36 -6.71 -4.73 2.52
CA ASN A 36 -7.07 -3.49 3.21
C ASN A 36 -7.97 -2.60 2.33
N PRO A 37 -9.23 -3.00 2.13
CA PRO A 37 -10.12 -2.36 1.15
C PRO A 37 -10.71 -1.03 1.62
N VAL A 38 -10.55 -0.67 2.89
CA VAL A 38 -11.07 0.57 3.47
C VAL A 38 -9.95 1.60 3.64
N VAL A 39 -8.91 1.25 4.40
CA VAL A 39 -7.89 2.22 4.81
C VAL A 39 -6.97 2.60 3.65
N THR A 40 -6.63 1.67 2.76
CA THR A 40 -5.75 1.98 1.62
C THR A 40 -6.37 3.03 0.68
N PRO A 41 -7.60 2.85 0.17
CA PRO A 41 -8.23 3.88 -0.68
C PRO A 41 -8.45 5.19 0.08
N MET A 42 -8.84 5.13 1.36
CA MET A 42 -9.02 6.30 2.20
C MET A 42 -7.72 7.12 2.33
N CYS A 43 -6.61 6.47 2.68
CA CYS A 43 -5.32 7.14 2.82
C CYS A 43 -4.85 7.74 1.50
N ASN A 44 -4.97 6.97 0.39
CA ASN A 44 -4.55 7.44 -0.91
C ASN A 44 -5.40 8.63 -1.39
N ALA A 45 -6.72 8.62 -1.12
CA ALA A 45 -7.59 9.75 -1.41
C ALA A 45 -7.19 11.00 -0.59
N MET A 46 -6.94 10.85 0.70
CA MET A 46 -6.48 11.97 1.53
C MET A 46 -5.14 12.54 1.07
N PHE A 47 -4.20 11.69 0.64
CA PHE A 47 -2.91 12.15 0.11
C PHE A 47 -3.06 12.88 -1.23
N ALA A 48 -3.86 12.33 -2.14
CA ALA A 48 -4.15 12.94 -3.43
C ALA A 48 -4.79 14.32 -3.26
N LEU A 49 -5.87 14.42 -2.50
CA LEU A 49 -6.58 15.67 -2.22
C LEU A 49 -5.69 16.68 -1.50
N LYS A 50 -4.88 16.24 -0.53
CA LYS A 50 -3.92 17.10 0.17
C LYS A 50 -2.87 17.69 -0.77
N GLY A 51 -2.52 16.98 -1.84
CA GLY A 51 -1.65 17.44 -2.91
C GLY A 51 -2.38 18.16 -4.05
N GLN A 52 -3.66 18.50 -3.89
CA GLN A 52 -4.53 19.12 -4.92
C GLN A 52 -4.66 18.27 -6.19
N ASN A 53 -4.63 16.94 -6.06
CA ASN A 53 -4.86 16.02 -7.16
C ASN A 53 -6.26 15.40 -7.05
N ALA A 54 -6.85 15.05 -8.19
CA ALA A 54 -7.98 14.10 -8.23
C ALA A 54 -7.46 12.66 -8.12
N ILE A 55 -8.33 11.73 -7.78
CA ILE A 55 -7.97 10.31 -7.67
C ILE A 55 -9.08 9.41 -8.21
N ILE A 56 -8.67 8.37 -8.94
CA ILE A 56 -9.52 7.28 -9.37
C ILE A 56 -8.97 5.99 -8.77
N VAL A 57 -9.82 5.28 -8.01
CA VAL A 57 -9.43 4.04 -7.34
C VAL A 57 -9.87 2.84 -8.17
N ALA A 58 -8.95 1.93 -8.49
CA ALA A 58 -9.22 0.61 -9.03
C ALA A 58 -9.08 -0.42 -7.90
N PRO A 59 -10.18 -0.88 -7.30
CA PRO A 59 -10.13 -1.86 -6.23
C PRO A 59 -9.90 -3.27 -6.77
N HIS A 60 -9.39 -4.15 -5.89
CA HIS A 60 -9.41 -5.57 -6.17
C HIS A 60 -10.86 -6.06 -6.38
N PRO A 61 -11.16 -6.93 -7.35
CA PRO A 61 -12.54 -7.37 -7.65
C PRO A 61 -13.33 -7.88 -6.43
N ARG A 62 -12.67 -8.61 -5.52
CA ARG A 62 -13.27 -9.12 -4.28
C ARG A 62 -13.61 -8.02 -3.25
N ALA A 63 -13.09 -6.82 -3.41
CA ALA A 63 -13.28 -5.69 -2.51
C ALA A 63 -14.10 -4.56 -3.12
N GLN A 64 -14.63 -4.74 -4.32
CA GLN A 64 -15.32 -3.71 -5.12
C GLN A 64 -16.45 -3.02 -4.34
N LYS A 65 -17.35 -3.78 -3.72
CA LYS A 65 -18.49 -3.24 -2.95
C LYS A 65 -18.04 -2.38 -1.77
N THR A 66 -17.07 -2.89 -0.99
CA THR A 66 -16.52 -2.18 0.17
C THR A 66 -15.83 -0.89 -0.25
N ASN A 67 -15.03 -0.95 -1.33
CA ASN A 67 -14.34 0.20 -1.86
C ASN A 67 -15.33 1.27 -2.36
N LYS A 68 -16.35 0.86 -3.16
CA LYS A 68 -17.38 1.78 -3.63
C LYS A 68 -18.05 2.51 -2.46
N TYR A 69 -18.43 1.80 -1.40
CA TYR A 69 -19.02 2.41 -0.22
C TYR A 69 -18.12 3.48 0.41
N VAL A 70 -16.83 3.20 0.55
CA VAL A 70 -15.85 4.16 1.09
C VAL A 70 -15.75 5.40 0.19
N ILE A 71 -15.68 5.20 -1.12
CA ILE A 71 -15.59 6.32 -2.07
C ILE A 71 -16.87 7.15 -2.09
N ASP A 72 -18.04 6.51 -2.02
CA ASP A 72 -19.32 7.21 -1.92
C ASP A 72 -19.41 8.09 -0.66
N LEU A 73 -18.85 7.66 0.47
CA LEU A 73 -18.71 8.49 1.68
C LEU A 73 -17.82 9.72 1.43
N PHE A 74 -16.68 9.55 0.77
CA PHE A 74 -15.82 10.70 0.41
C PHE A 74 -16.55 11.68 -0.49
N ARG A 75 -17.26 11.21 -1.51
CA ARG A 75 -18.04 12.04 -2.43
C ARG A 75 -19.12 12.83 -1.68
N ALA A 76 -19.83 12.16 -0.78
CA ALA A 76 -20.85 12.82 0.05
C ALA A 76 -20.26 13.93 0.93
N GLU A 77 -19.09 13.71 1.54
CA GLU A 77 -18.42 14.74 2.34
C GLU A 77 -17.89 15.90 1.48
N LEU A 78 -17.33 15.62 0.31
CA LEU A 78 -16.92 16.67 -0.63
C LEU A 78 -18.11 17.55 -1.03
N LYS A 79 -19.25 16.93 -1.33
CA LYS A 79 -20.49 17.66 -1.64
C LYS A 79 -20.96 18.57 -0.51
N LYS A 80 -20.94 18.08 0.74
CA LYS A 80 -21.28 18.90 1.92
C LYS A 80 -20.36 20.10 2.08
N LEU A 81 -19.09 19.96 1.69
CA LEU A 81 -18.09 21.02 1.72
C LEU A 81 -18.17 21.97 0.52
N GLY A 82 -19.12 21.76 -0.42
CA GLY A 82 -19.24 22.56 -1.65
C GLY A 82 -18.11 22.28 -2.66
N LEU A 83 -17.42 21.14 -2.55
CA LEU A 83 -16.36 20.72 -3.45
C LEU A 83 -16.87 19.75 -4.51
N PRO A 84 -16.20 19.67 -5.69
CA PRO A 84 -16.58 18.72 -6.73
C PRO A 84 -16.49 17.26 -6.23
N GLU A 85 -17.57 16.51 -6.37
CA GLU A 85 -17.62 15.10 -5.96
C GLU A 85 -16.67 14.23 -6.78
N ASP A 86 -16.37 14.63 -8.02
CA ASP A 86 -15.53 13.89 -8.96
C ASP A 86 -14.04 13.97 -8.67
N LEU A 87 -13.63 14.70 -7.64
CA LEU A 87 -12.25 14.66 -7.15
C LEU A 87 -11.86 13.28 -6.64
N VAL A 88 -12.84 12.45 -6.21
CA VAL A 88 -12.60 11.08 -5.76
C VAL A 88 -13.58 10.14 -6.48
N GLN A 89 -13.04 9.22 -7.26
CA GLN A 89 -13.81 8.28 -8.06
C GLN A 89 -13.34 6.85 -7.87
N THR A 90 -14.12 5.87 -8.28
CA THR A 90 -13.75 4.46 -8.31
C THR A 90 -14.18 3.81 -9.62
N VAL A 91 -13.41 2.82 -10.06
CA VAL A 91 -13.78 1.95 -11.18
C VAL A 91 -14.97 1.09 -10.78
N GLU A 92 -16.09 1.20 -11.47
CA GLU A 92 -17.33 0.51 -11.13
C GLU A 92 -17.29 -0.98 -11.50
N GLN A 93 -16.70 -1.31 -12.65
CA GLN A 93 -16.53 -2.68 -13.12
C GLN A 93 -15.05 -3.05 -13.08
N CYS A 94 -14.67 -3.73 -12.00
CA CYS A 94 -13.28 -4.11 -11.77
C CYS A 94 -12.86 -5.26 -12.70
N SER A 95 -11.95 -4.96 -13.62
CA SER A 95 -11.30 -5.93 -14.48
C SER A 95 -9.80 -5.60 -14.62
N MET A 96 -9.04 -6.54 -15.16
CA MET A 96 -7.63 -6.28 -15.49
C MET A 96 -7.50 -5.21 -16.58
N ASP A 97 -8.40 -5.23 -17.57
CA ASP A 97 -8.40 -4.27 -18.66
C ASP A 97 -8.71 -2.86 -18.16
N ALA A 98 -9.73 -2.72 -17.30
CA ALA A 98 -10.06 -1.44 -16.68
C ALA A 98 -8.92 -0.91 -15.81
N THR A 99 -8.23 -1.79 -15.06
CA THR A 99 -7.06 -1.42 -14.25
C THR A 99 -5.90 -0.98 -15.14
N THR A 100 -5.67 -1.68 -16.23
CA THR A 100 -4.62 -1.34 -17.22
C THR A 100 -4.94 -0.01 -17.90
N ALA A 101 -6.18 0.19 -18.34
CA ALA A 101 -6.64 1.46 -18.91
C ALA A 101 -6.45 2.63 -17.94
N LEU A 102 -6.80 2.44 -16.67
CA LEU A 102 -6.55 3.43 -15.62
C LEU A 102 -5.06 3.77 -15.52
N MET A 103 -4.18 2.76 -15.43
CA MET A 103 -2.73 2.99 -15.30
C MET A 103 -2.15 3.81 -16.47
N HIS A 104 -2.68 3.64 -17.67
CA HIS A 104 -2.23 4.39 -18.84
C HIS A 104 -2.89 5.78 -18.97
N GLY A 105 -4.10 5.95 -18.43
CA GLY A 105 -4.91 7.17 -18.57
C GLY A 105 -4.61 8.26 -17.53
N VAL A 106 -3.94 7.94 -16.42
CA VAL A 106 -3.67 8.89 -15.33
C VAL A 106 -2.30 9.54 -15.42
N ASP A 107 -2.04 10.54 -14.58
CA ASP A 107 -0.75 11.24 -14.51
C ASP A 107 0.26 10.58 -13.58
N VAL A 108 -0.22 9.89 -12.54
CA VAL A 108 0.60 9.13 -11.56
C VAL A 108 -0.13 7.88 -11.14
N VAL A 109 0.57 6.77 -11.04
CA VAL A 109 0.04 5.49 -10.56
C VAL A 109 0.54 5.22 -9.13
N VAL A 110 -0.38 4.89 -8.22
CA VAL A 110 -0.08 4.36 -6.89
C VAL A 110 -0.62 2.94 -6.82
N ALA A 111 0.25 1.94 -6.81
CA ALA A 111 -0.15 0.54 -6.84
C ALA A 111 0.28 -0.17 -5.55
N THR A 112 -0.70 -0.70 -4.81
CA THR A 112 -0.46 -1.53 -3.63
C THR A 112 -1.01 -2.92 -3.90
N GLY A 113 -0.15 -3.94 -3.98
CA GLY A 113 -0.60 -5.28 -4.30
C GLY A 113 0.51 -6.29 -4.52
N GLY A 114 0.20 -7.38 -5.21
CA GLY A 114 1.18 -8.41 -5.56
C GLY A 114 2.25 -7.92 -6.53
N GLY A 115 3.40 -8.60 -6.56
CA GLY A 115 4.55 -8.19 -7.39
C GLY A 115 4.23 -8.01 -8.87
N ALA A 116 3.34 -8.83 -9.43
CA ALA A 116 2.92 -8.71 -10.83
C ALA A 116 2.19 -7.38 -11.09
N MET A 117 1.29 -6.97 -10.18
CA MET A 117 0.57 -5.71 -10.28
C MET A 117 1.51 -4.50 -10.16
N VAL A 118 2.46 -4.56 -9.23
CA VAL A 118 3.49 -3.53 -9.07
C VAL A 118 4.38 -3.42 -10.32
N LYS A 119 4.76 -4.56 -10.91
CA LYS A 119 5.49 -4.59 -12.18
C LYS A 119 4.69 -3.95 -13.30
N SER A 120 3.40 -4.25 -13.43
CA SER A 120 2.52 -3.62 -14.42
C SER A 120 2.44 -2.11 -14.23
N ALA A 121 2.35 -1.62 -12.98
CA ALA A 121 2.34 -0.20 -12.69
C ALA A 121 3.64 0.49 -13.16
N TYR A 122 4.80 -0.08 -12.87
CA TYR A 122 6.08 0.47 -13.35
C TYR A 122 6.25 0.39 -14.87
N SER A 123 5.58 -0.57 -15.52
CA SER A 123 5.61 -0.74 -16.98
C SER A 123 4.54 0.09 -17.72
N SER A 124 3.71 0.86 -17.02
CA SER A 124 2.63 1.67 -17.61
C SER A 124 3.11 2.89 -18.38
N GLY A 125 4.39 3.22 -18.34
CA GLY A 125 4.92 4.45 -18.94
C GLY A 125 4.58 5.73 -18.17
N LYS A 126 3.95 5.61 -16.99
CA LYS A 126 3.63 6.72 -16.09
C LYS A 126 4.51 6.69 -14.85
N PRO A 127 4.77 7.83 -14.20
CA PRO A 127 5.35 7.83 -12.88
C PRO A 127 4.53 6.93 -11.94
N ALA A 128 5.20 5.96 -11.30
CA ALA A 128 4.52 4.98 -10.47
C ALA A 128 5.17 4.83 -9.10
N LEU A 129 4.34 4.74 -8.07
CA LEU A 129 4.70 4.41 -6.70
C LEU A 129 4.13 3.03 -6.40
N GLY A 130 4.97 2.01 -6.47
CA GLY A 130 4.57 0.62 -6.27
C GLY A 130 4.98 0.09 -4.90
N VAL A 131 4.03 -0.51 -4.18
CA VAL A 131 4.26 -1.21 -2.93
C VAL A 131 3.91 -2.68 -3.11
N GLY A 132 4.94 -3.51 -3.12
CA GLY A 132 4.81 -4.97 -3.21
C GLY A 132 4.49 -5.62 -1.85
N PRO A 133 4.49 -6.97 -1.81
CA PRO A 133 4.23 -7.71 -0.57
C PRO A 133 5.28 -7.37 0.48
N GLY A 134 4.81 -6.94 1.65
CA GLY A 134 5.66 -6.73 2.81
C GLY A 134 6.02 -8.06 3.47
N ASN A 135 7.28 -8.24 3.83
CA ASN A 135 7.73 -9.36 4.66
C ASN A 135 7.97 -8.87 6.08
N VAL A 136 7.33 -9.50 7.05
CA VAL A 136 7.61 -9.25 8.47
C VAL A 136 8.97 -9.84 8.79
N GLN A 137 9.91 -8.99 9.19
CA GLN A 137 11.23 -9.42 9.68
C GLN A 137 11.12 -9.70 11.18
N VAL A 138 11.67 -10.83 11.61
CA VAL A 138 11.76 -11.19 13.01
C VAL A 138 13.24 -11.31 13.36
N ILE A 139 13.67 -10.55 14.35
CA ILE A 139 15.02 -10.62 14.90
C ILE A 139 14.91 -11.29 16.27
N VAL A 140 15.65 -12.40 16.44
CA VAL A 140 15.77 -13.10 17.72
C VAL A 140 17.15 -12.80 18.27
N ASP A 141 17.21 -12.13 19.41
CA ASP A 141 18.47 -11.73 20.06
C ASP A 141 19.02 -12.88 20.93
N ARG A 142 20.23 -12.69 21.44
CA ARG A 142 20.88 -13.64 22.36
C ARG A 142 20.14 -13.64 23.69
N GLY A 143 20.01 -14.84 24.29
CA GLY A 143 19.36 -14.99 25.60
C GLY A 143 17.84 -15.01 25.58
N VAL A 144 17.21 -14.97 24.41
CA VAL A 144 15.77 -15.17 24.27
C VAL A 144 15.42 -16.64 24.48
N ASP A 145 14.37 -16.91 25.26
CA ASP A 145 13.81 -18.24 25.37
C ASP A 145 13.19 -18.65 24.04
N LEU A 146 13.79 -19.64 23.37
CA LEU A 146 13.37 -20.10 22.07
C LEU A 146 12.05 -20.90 22.14
N GLU A 147 11.78 -21.60 23.23
CA GLU A 147 10.54 -22.34 23.39
C GLU A 147 9.35 -21.41 23.48
N GLU A 148 9.51 -20.25 24.08
CA GLU A 148 8.48 -19.21 24.13
C GLU A 148 8.41 -18.40 22.81
N ALA A 149 9.54 -18.10 22.20
CA ALA A 149 9.60 -17.22 21.02
C ALA A 149 9.15 -17.90 19.72
N ILE A 150 9.52 -19.17 19.52
CA ILE A 150 9.24 -19.90 18.27
C ILE A 150 7.73 -20.03 17.98
N PRO A 151 6.88 -20.42 18.94
CA PRO A 151 5.43 -20.47 18.70
C PRO A 151 4.85 -19.11 18.29
N LYS A 152 5.31 -18.02 18.87
CA LYS A 152 4.89 -16.65 18.52
C LYS A 152 5.30 -16.27 17.08
N ILE A 153 6.52 -16.65 16.68
CA ILE A 153 7.04 -16.44 15.33
C ILE A 153 6.21 -17.25 14.32
N ILE A 154 5.94 -18.51 14.62
CA ILE A 154 5.13 -19.38 13.78
C ILE A 154 3.71 -18.84 13.64
N SER A 155 3.06 -18.50 14.76
CA SER A 155 1.71 -17.92 14.76
C SER A 155 1.62 -16.66 13.89
N GLY A 156 2.59 -15.74 14.00
CA GLY A 156 2.67 -14.57 13.15
C GLY A 156 2.91 -14.90 11.66
N ARG A 157 3.52 -16.04 11.39
CA ARG A 157 3.86 -16.51 10.04
C ARG A 157 2.69 -17.18 9.32
N ILE A 158 1.95 -18.02 10.02
CA ILE A 158 0.80 -18.74 9.47
C ILE A 158 -0.46 -17.86 9.45
N PHE A 159 -0.43 -16.72 10.13
CA PHE A 159 -1.52 -15.78 10.11
C PHE A 159 -1.92 -15.41 8.68
N ASP A 160 -3.20 -15.45 8.39
CA ASP A 160 -3.77 -15.20 7.06
C ASP A 160 -3.19 -16.12 5.96
N ASN A 161 -3.07 -17.42 6.26
CA ASN A 161 -2.56 -18.47 5.37
C ASN A 161 -1.15 -18.17 4.81
N GLY A 162 -0.32 -17.49 5.57
CA GLY A 162 1.05 -17.20 5.18
C GLY A 162 1.19 -16.28 3.98
N ILE A 163 0.19 -15.46 3.70
CA ILE A 163 0.20 -14.47 2.59
C ILE A 163 1.38 -13.52 2.72
N ARG A 164 1.90 -13.33 3.93
CA ARG A 164 3.11 -12.55 4.20
C ARG A 164 4.35 -13.45 4.26
N ARG A 165 4.90 -13.81 3.11
CA ARG A 165 6.04 -14.73 2.98
C ARG A 165 7.38 -14.08 3.34
N ALA A 166 8.24 -14.93 3.87
CA ALA A 166 9.69 -14.98 4.08
C ALA A 166 10.24 -14.44 5.41
N VAL A 167 10.63 -15.37 6.28
CA VAL A 167 11.66 -15.14 7.29
C VAL A 167 13.00 -15.39 6.60
N ARG A 168 13.85 -14.40 6.51
CA ARG A 168 15.27 -14.60 6.23
C ARG A 168 15.96 -14.67 7.59
N ILE A 169 16.44 -15.85 7.94
CA ILE A 169 17.26 -16.05 9.14
C ILE A 169 18.70 -15.86 8.71
N PRO A 170 19.44 -14.89 9.26
CA PRO A 170 20.87 -14.78 8.99
C PRO A 170 21.60 -16.03 9.49
N ALA A 171 22.56 -16.51 8.72
CA ALA A 171 23.35 -17.69 9.06
C ALA A 171 24.33 -17.38 10.20
N GLY A 172 23.88 -17.49 11.45
CA GLY A 172 24.70 -17.41 12.67
C GLY A 172 24.30 -18.52 13.64
N GLY A 173 25.29 -19.14 14.27
CA GLY A 173 25.24 -20.44 14.94
C GLY A 173 24.13 -20.73 15.97
N VAL A 174 23.39 -19.74 16.46
CA VAL A 174 22.27 -19.91 17.40
C VAL A 174 20.99 -20.41 16.71
N PHE A 175 20.88 -20.28 15.39
CA PHE A 175 19.67 -20.57 14.62
C PHE A 175 19.51 -22.02 14.15
N ARG A 176 20.54 -22.88 14.26
CA ARG A 176 20.44 -24.28 13.81
C ARG A 176 19.42 -25.10 14.60
N GLN A 177 19.22 -24.82 15.88
CA GLN A 177 18.21 -25.49 16.71
C GLN A 177 16.79 -24.99 16.39
N GLY A 178 16.59 -23.67 16.34
CA GLY A 178 15.29 -23.07 15.98
C GLY A 178 14.83 -23.42 14.56
N TYR A 179 15.77 -23.55 13.60
CA TYR A 179 15.45 -23.94 12.23
C TYR A 179 14.99 -25.40 12.12
N ARG A 180 15.57 -26.32 12.91
CA ARG A 180 15.11 -27.71 12.99
C ARG A 180 13.71 -27.81 13.56
N HIS A 181 13.42 -27.10 14.62
CA HIS A 181 12.09 -27.05 15.24
C HIS A 181 11.03 -26.50 14.27
N LEU A 182 11.33 -25.43 13.53
CA LEU A 182 10.49 -24.89 12.49
C LEU A 182 10.22 -25.87 11.32
N GLN A 183 11.18 -26.76 11.03
CA GLN A 183 11.00 -27.78 10.00
C GLN A 183 10.19 -28.98 10.47
N GLU A 184 10.31 -29.35 11.74
CA GLU A 184 9.51 -30.41 12.36
C GLU A 184 8.05 -30.02 12.47
N GLU A 185 7.73 -28.81 12.89
CA GLU A 185 6.38 -28.25 12.95
C GLU A 185 5.75 -28.12 11.55
N ARG A 186 6.54 -27.80 10.51
CA ARG A 186 6.04 -27.80 9.13
C ARG A 186 5.59 -29.16 8.62
N ARG A 187 6.15 -30.25 9.15
CA ARG A 187 5.74 -31.63 8.78
C ARG A 187 4.41 -32.02 9.41
N VAL A 188 3.97 -31.31 10.45
CA VAL A 188 2.68 -31.56 11.14
C VAL A 188 1.54 -30.73 10.55
N LEU A 189 1.86 -29.69 9.76
CA LEU A 189 0.88 -28.75 9.19
C LEU A 189 0.70 -28.87 7.67
N CYS A 190 1.29 -29.92 7.02
CA CYS A 190 1.09 -30.24 5.60
C CYS A 190 0.20 -31.47 5.43
#